data_1a165f9417517808eaeb40d29514fe1b
#
_entry.id   1a165f9417517808eaeb40d29514fe1b
#
_cell.length_a   1.000
_cell.length_b   1.000
_cell.length_c   1.000
_cell.angle_alpha   90.00
_cell.angle_beta   90.00
_cell.angle_gamma   90.00
#
_symmetry.space_group_name_H-M   'P 1'
#
loop_
_entity.id
_entity.type
_entity.pdbx_description
1 polymer ?
#
loop_
_entity_poly.entity_id
_entity_poly.type
_entity_poly.pdbx_seq_one_letter_code
_entity_poly.pdbx_strand_id
1 'polypeptide(L)'
;MDIESYRNFCLSLPSVTEEFPFGPDTLVYKVRGKVFAIAGIEDFRSVSLKCDPELAIELREHYTGVTPGYHLNKKHWNSVRLDQSIPDKLVREWIQHSYDLVKAKAPLKKKNPAKKTKPIVKSGTTKSTAKKNKSPRKEKPVTKQSNPRKRPKKK
;
A
#
# COMPACT_ATOMS: atom_id res chain seq x y z
N MET A 1 3.70 16.00 -15.75
CA MET A 1 3.92 14.51 -15.70
C MET A 1 2.55 13.85 -15.58
N ASP A 2 2.25 12.88 -16.43
CA ASP A 2 1.03 12.05 -16.34
C ASP A 2 1.23 10.84 -15.43
N ILE A 3 0.13 10.16 -15.09
CA ILE A 3 0.12 9.03 -14.15
C ILE A 3 0.90 7.82 -14.67
N GLU A 4 0.88 7.54 -15.97
CA GLU A 4 1.60 6.43 -16.56
C GLU A 4 3.12 6.66 -16.52
N SER A 5 3.55 7.85 -16.90
CA SER A 5 4.96 8.26 -16.81
C SER A 5 5.48 8.21 -15.39
N TYR A 6 4.68 8.64 -14.41
CA TYR A 6 5.00 8.55 -12.99
C TYR A 6 5.12 7.10 -12.53
N ARG A 7 4.12 6.28 -12.86
CA ARG A 7 4.08 4.86 -12.51
C ARG A 7 5.27 4.09 -13.10
N ASN A 8 5.51 4.26 -14.40
CA ASN A 8 6.62 3.62 -15.10
C ASN A 8 7.96 4.01 -14.50
N PHE A 9 8.15 5.28 -14.17
CA PHE A 9 9.37 5.75 -13.54
C PHE A 9 9.56 5.14 -12.14
N CYS A 10 8.53 5.15 -11.29
CA CYS A 10 8.62 4.54 -9.95
C CYS A 10 8.91 3.04 -10.01
N LEU A 11 8.27 2.30 -10.93
CA LEU A 11 8.47 0.86 -11.08
C LEU A 11 9.81 0.49 -11.76
N SER A 12 10.43 1.41 -12.48
CA SER A 12 11.78 1.21 -13.03
C SER A 12 12.86 1.17 -11.96
N LEU A 13 12.57 1.69 -10.76
CA LEU A 13 13.52 1.71 -9.65
C LEU A 13 13.64 0.33 -8.99
N PRO A 14 14.86 -0.12 -8.64
CA PRO A 14 15.08 -1.46 -8.10
C PRO A 14 14.33 -1.75 -6.78
N SER A 15 13.70 -2.92 -6.68
CA SER A 15 13.01 -3.40 -5.47
C SER A 15 11.85 -2.51 -5.02
N VAL A 16 11.22 -1.82 -5.93
CA VAL A 16 9.98 -1.06 -5.67
C VAL A 16 8.79 -1.99 -5.78
N THR A 17 7.82 -1.81 -4.90
CA THR A 17 6.50 -2.43 -4.93
C THR A 17 5.43 -1.36 -4.99
N GLU A 18 4.37 -1.63 -5.73
CA GLU A 18 3.17 -0.82 -5.84
C GLU A 18 2.07 -1.43 -4.97
N GLU A 19 1.41 -0.64 -4.16
CA GLU A 19 0.37 -1.11 -3.23
C GLU A 19 -0.74 -0.06 -3.08
N PHE A 20 -1.92 -0.52 -2.66
CA PHE A 20 -3.11 0.30 -2.41
C PHE A 20 -3.61 0.14 -0.95
N PRO A 21 -2.80 0.48 0.06
CA PRO A 21 -3.14 0.20 1.46
C PRO A 21 -4.24 1.12 2.02
N PHE A 22 -4.55 2.21 1.33
CA PHE A 22 -5.52 3.23 1.75
C PHE A 22 -6.78 3.28 0.87
N GLY A 23 -7.04 2.22 0.11
CA GLY A 23 -8.15 2.15 -0.84
C GLY A 23 -7.68 2.23 -2.30
N PRO A 24 -8.59 1.98 -3.27
CA PRO A 24 -8.26 1.88 -4.68
C PRO A 24 -7.73 3.19 -5.28
N ASP A 25 -8.05 4.33 -4.64
CA ASP A 25 -7.75 5.67 -5.15
C ASP A 25 -6.39 6.21 -4.69
N THR A 26 -5.67 5.46 -3.84
CA THR A 26 -4.39 5.90 -3.29
C THR A 26 -3.27 4.93 -3.62
N LEU A 27 -2.44 5.36 -4.55
CA LEU A 27 -1.28 4.62 -5.04
C LEU A 27 -0.06 4.89 -4.14
N VAL A 28 0.54 3.83 -3.63
CA VAL A 28 1.69 3.90 -2.71
C VAL A 28 2.86 3.09 -3.25
N TYR A 29 4.01 3.73 -3.37
CA TYR A 29 5.26 3.06 -3.73
C TYR A 29 6.15 2.85 -2.52
N LYS A 30 6.65 1.62 -2.40
CA LYS A 30 7.56 1.22 -1.31
C LYS A 30 8.86 0.66 -1.88
N VAL A 31 9.93 0.94 -1.18
CA VAL A 31 11.22 0.27 -1.38
C VAL A 31 11.60 -0.47 -0.10
N ARG A 32 11.89 -1.76 -0.21
CA ARG A 32 12.19 -2.62 0.96
C ARG A 32 11.11 -2.55 2.07
N GLY A 33 9.84 -2.39 1.69
CA GLY A 33 8.71 -2.29 2.60
C GLY A 33 8.51 -0.91 3.27
N LYS A 34 9.27 0.11 2.87
CA LYS A 34 9.13 1.49 3.36
C LYS A 34 8.60 2.41 2.28
N VAL A 35 7.61 3.22 2.62
CA VAL A 35 6.97 4.16 1.69
C VAL A 35 7.92 5.29 1.35
N PHE A 36 8.05 5.60 0.06
CA PHE A 36 8.80 6.75 -0.45
C PHE A 36 7.95 7.70 -1.30
N ALA A 37 6.87 7.22 -1.93
CA ALA A 37 5.99 8.06 -2.75
C ALA A 37 4.52 7.63 -2.59
N ILE A 38 3.62 8.61 -2.62
CA ILE A 38 2.17 8.43 -2.52
C ILE A 38 1.50 9.37 -3.53
N ALA A 39 0.51 8.87 -4.26
CA ALA A 39 -0.27 9.65 -5.21
C ALA A 39 -1.75 9.28 -5.14
N GLY A 40 -2.65 10.27 -5.28
CA GLY A 40 -4.05 10.04 -5.57
C GLY A 40 -4.23 9.73 -7.05
N ILE A 41 -5.04 8.74 -7.39
CA ILE A 41 -5.29 8.32 -8.77
C ILE A 41 -6.38 9.18 -9.40
N GLU A 42 -7.44 9.44 -8.66
CA GLU A 42 -8.67 10.07 -9.16
C GLU A 42 -8.41 11.42 -9.85
N ASP A 43 -7.64 12.28 -9.19
CA ASP A 43 -7.30 13.60 -9.74
C ASP A 43 -5.89 13.67 -10.32
N PHE A 44 -4.99 12.86 -9.85
CA PHE A 44 -3.54 12.86 -10.12
C PHE A 44 -2.90 14.25 -10.22
N ARG A 45 -3.32 15.17 -9.35
CA ARG A 45 -2.85 16.58 -9.35
C ARG A 45 -1.57 16.80 -8.57
N SER A 46 -1.24 15.89 -7.67
CA SER A 46 -0.05 15.99 -6.83
C SER A 46 0.47 14.63 -6.41
N VAL A 47 1.76 14.58 -6.14
CA VAL A 47 2.43 13.43 -5.55
C VAL A 47 3.08 13.84 -4.23
N SER A 48 2.99 12.99 -3.23
CA SER A 48 3.67 13.18 -1.95
C SER A 48 4.95 12.38 -1.92
N LEU A 49 6.06 13.06 -1.72
CA LEU A 49 7.41 12.49 -1.74
C LEU A 49 8.09 12.71 -0.40
N LYS A 50 8.84 11.71 0.03
CA LYS A 50 9.67 11.82 1.23
C LYS A 50 10.92 12.65 0.92
N CYS A 51 11.27 13.53 1.84
CA CYS A 51 12.36 14.47 1.64
C CYS A 51 13.22 14.60 2.90
N ASP A 52 14.47 14.99 2.71
CA ASP A 52 15.29 15.47 3.80
C ASP A 52 14.69 16.76 4.40
N PRO A 53 14.72 16.96 5.73
CA PRO A 53 14.09 18.12 6.36
C PRO A 53 14.56 19.49 5.88
N GLU A 54 15.85 19.64 5.63
CA GLU A 54 16.42 20.91 5.17
C GLU A 54 16.02 21.17 3.72
N LEU A 55 16.21 20.18 2.85
CA LEU A 55 15.77 20.25 1.46
C LEU A 55 14.25 20.44 1.35
N ALA A 56 13.45 19.86 2.26
CA ALA A 56 12.01 20.03 2.25
C ALA A 56 11.57 21.48 2.45
N ILE A 57 12.28 22.25 3.28
CA ILE A 57 12.03 23.66 3.48
C ILE A 57 12.47 24.45 2.25
N GLU A 58 13.68 24.21 1.77
CA GLU A 58 14.24 24.88 0.59
C GLU A 58 13.32 24.73 -0.63
N LEU A 59 12.85 23.52 -0.91
CA LEU A 59 11.94 23.30 -2.05
C LEU A 59 10.62 24.04 -1.93
N ARG A 60 10.07 24.20 -0.73
CA ARG A 60 8.84 24.97 -0.47
C ARG A 60 9.05 26.47 -0.66
N GLU A 61 10.22 26.98 -0.36
CA GLU A 61 10.57 28.39 -0.54
C GLU A 61 10.80 28.72 -2.01
N HIS A 62 11.41 27.81 -2.76
CA HIS A 62 11.73 28.04 -4.18
C HIS A 62 10.58 27.72 -5.14
N TYR A 63 9.70 26.79 -4.81
CA TYR A 63 8.66 26.30 -5.72
C TYR A 63 7.27 26.44 -5.10
N THR A 64 6.43 27.32 -5.64
CA THR A 64 5.04 27.52 -5.18
C THR A 64 4.17 26.26 -5.35
N GLY A 65 4.56 25.36 -6.25
CA GLY A 65 3.91 24.05 -6.44
C GLY A 65 4.33 22.98 -5.41
N VAL A 66 5.25 23.30 -4.48
CA VAL A 66 5.66 22.39 -3.41
C VAL A 66 5.08 22.86 -2.09
N THR A 67 4.33 21.99 -1.42
CA THR A 67 3.68 22.26 -0.14
C THR A 67 4.03 21.18 0.89
N PRO A 68 3.86 21.45 2.20
CA PRO A 68 3.98 20.39 3.20
C PRO A 68 3.04 19.23 2.94
N GLY A 69 3.50 17.99 3.14
CA GLY A 69 2.70 16.79 2.89
C GLY A 69 1.35 16.81 3.61
N TYR A 70 0.27 16.69 2.86
CA TYR A 70 -1.08 16.65 3.40
C TYR A 70 -1.31 15.34 4.18
N HIS A 71 -1.80 15.43 5.41
CA HIS A 71 -1.94 14.30 6.34
C HIS A 71 -0.66 13.47 6.61
N LEU A 72 0.52 14.02 6.26
CA LEU A 72 1.81 13.40 6.47
C LEU A 72 2.68 14.22 7.41
N ASN A 73 3.78 13.64 7.88
CA ASN A 73 4.74 14.38 8.68
C ASN A 73 5.41 15.49 7.84
N LYS A 74 5.01 16.74 8.10
CA LYS A 74 5.44 17.93 7.36
C LYS A 74 6.95 18.18 7.34
N LYS A 75 7.68 17.61 8.31
CA LYS A 75 9.14 17.70 8.39
C LYS A 75 9.83 16.85 7.32
N HIS A 76 9.21 15.75 6.91
CA HIS A 76 9.82 14.73 6.06
C HIS A 76 9.04 14.46 4.76
N TRP A 77 7.95 15.18 4.51
CA TRP A 77 7.12 14.96 3.35
C TRP A 77 6.73 16.26 2.69
N ASN A 78 6.89 16.31 1.38
CA ASN A 78 6.39 17.35 0.50
C ASN A 78 5.33 16.79 -0.43
N SER A 79 4.28 17.59 -0.67
CA SER A 79 3.34 17.38 -1.77
C SER A 79 3.75 18.27 -2.95
N VAL A 80 4.00 17.67 -4.09
CA VAL A 80 4.46 18.30 -5.32
C VAL A 80 3.32 18.33 -6.32
N ARG A 81 2.90 19.50 -6.77
CA ARG A 81 1.85 19.67 -7.78
C ARG A 81 2.36 19.30 -9.17
N LEU A 82 1.48 18.69 -9.97
CA LEU A 82 1.80 18.21 -11.32
C LEU A 82 1.13 19.06 -12.41
N ASP A 83 0.83 20.33 -12.11
CA ASP A 83 0.14 21.30 -12.98
C ASP A 83 1.08 22.00 -13.97
N GLN A 84 2.22 21.40 -14.28
CA GLN A 84 3.28 21.96 -15.14
C GLN A 84 4.02 23.19 -14.54
N SER A 85 3.68 23.62 -13.33
CA SER A 85 4.46 24.68 -12.64
C SER A 85 5.88 24.22 -12.29
N ILE A 86 6.08 22.91 -12.24
CA ILE A 86 7.36 22.26 -11.98
C ILE A 86 7.70 21.36 -13.16
N PRO A 87 8.89 21.48 -13.76
CA PRO A 87 9.33 20.62 -14.86
C PRO A 87 9.35 19.13 -14.44
N ASP A 88 8.88 18.25 -15.31
CA ASP A 88 8.85 16.80 -15.09
C ASP A 88 10.22 16.22 -14.71
N LYS A 89 11.30 16.82 -15.23
CA LYS A 89 12.66 16.45 -14.90
C LYS A 89 12.94 16.60 -13.41
N LEU A 90 12.55 17.72 -12.81
CA LEU A 90 12.72 17.97 -11.38
C LEU A 90 11.86 17.05 -10.54
N VAL A 91 10.62 16.80 -10.97
CA VAL A 91 9.75 15.84 -10.29
C VAL A 91 10.41 14.45 -10.24
N ARG A 92 11.00 13.98 -11.35
CA ARG A 92 11.73 12.71 -11.40
C ARG A 92 12.96 12.71 -10.49
N GLU A 93 13.72 13.79 -10.44
CA GLU A 93 14.86 13.95 -9.54
C GLU A 93 14.44 13.85 -8.08
N TRP A 94 13.30 14.46 -7.70
CA TRP A 94 12.77 14.39 -6.34
C TRP A 94 12.18 13.01 -5.99
N ILE A 95 11.59 12.31 -6.96
CA ILE A 95 11.17 10.92 -6.78
C ILE A 95 12.42 10.05 -6.52
N GLN A 96 13.48 10.22 -7.32
CA GLN A 96 14.74 9.50 -7.14
C GLN A 96 15.37 9.78 -5.77
N HIS A 97 15.42 11.07 -5.37
CA HIS A 97 15.91 11.47 -4.04
C HIS A 97 15.11 10.80 -2.92
N SER A 98 13.78 10.82 -3.01
CA SER A 98 12.89 10.18 -2.04
C SER A 98 13.14 8.67 -1.93
N TYR A 99 13.29 8.00 -3.06
CA TYR A 99 13.64 6.58 -3.14
C TYR A 99 14.98 6.29 -2.47
N ASP A 100 16.04 7.05 -2.81
CA ASP A 100 17.39 6.84 -2.27
C ASP A 100 17.44 7.09 -0.77
N LEU A 101 16.77 8.14 -0.28
CA LEU A 101 16.65 8.45 1.15
C LEU A 101 16.01 7.29 1.93
N VAL A 102 14.96 6.70 1.40
CA VAL A 102 14.25 5.59 2.05
C VAL A 102 15.02 4.28 1.93
N LYS A 103 15.62 4.02 0.76
CA LYS A 103 16.46 2.85 0.51
C LYS A 103 17.67 2.79 1.44
N ALA A 104 18.32 3.92 1.67
CA ALA A 104 19.47 4.00 2.57
C ALA A 104 19.09 3.69 4.04
N LYS A 105 17.90 4.13 4.47
CA LYS A 105 17.38 3.92 5.84
C LYS A 105 16.65 2.59 6.02
N ALA A 106 16.33 1.87 4.94
CA ALA A 106 15.60 0.60 5.01
C ALA A 106 16.57 -0.57 5.21
N PRO A 107 16.33 -1.46 6.21
CA PRO A 107 17.18 -2.63 6.41
C PRO A 107 17.15 -3.54 5.18
N LEU A 108 18.31 -4.07 4.81
CA LEU A 108 18.38 -5.14 3.83
C LEU A 108 17.59 -6.33 4.39
N LYS A 109 16.51 -6.76 3.73
CA LYS A 109 15.85 -8.03 4.07
C LYS A 109 16.93 -9.12 3.96
N LYS A 110 17.35 -9.70 5.11
CA LYS A 110 18.13 -10.93 5.11
C LYS A 110 17.30 -11.93 4.32
N LYS A 111 17.84 -12.47 3.22
CA LYS A 111 17.23 -13.59 2.49
C LYS A 111 17.05 -14.70 3.53
N ASN A 112 15.81 -15.01 3.92
CA ASN A 112 15.55 -16.20 4.70
C ASN A 112 16.00 -17.38 3.83
N PRO A 113 16.94 -18.23 4.28
CA PRO A 113 17.26 -19.42 3.53
C PRO A 113 15.97 -20.25 3.43
N ALA A 114 15.65 -20.64 2.20
CA ALA A 114 14.50 -21.44 1.87
C ALA A 114 14.30 -22.54 2.92
N LYS A 115 13.07 -22.64 3.49
CA LYS A 115 12.67 -23.80 4.28
C LYS A 115 12.94 -25.05 3.42
N LYS A 116 13.95 -25.81 3.81
CA LYS A 116 14.18 -27.16 3.27
C LYS A 116 12.92 -27.97 3.54
N THR A 117 12.17 -28.26 2.51
CA THR A 117 11.13 -29.28 2.52
C THR A 117 11.80 -30.61 2.82
N LYS A 118 11.50 -31.19 3.97
CA LYS A 118 11.92 -32.55 4.29
C LYS A 118 11.23 -33.52 3.32
N PRO A 119 11.93 -34.48 2.72
CA PRO A 119 11.31 -35.47 1.86
C PRO A 119 10.39 -36.38 2.71
N ILE A 120 9.16 -36.52 2.27
CA ILE A 120 8.21 -37.51 2.84
C ILE A 120 8.67 -38.89 2.39
N VAL A 121 9.17 -39.64 3.32
CA VAL A 121 9.47 -41.06 3.12
C VAL A 121 8.14 -41.81 3.10
N LYS A 122 7.77 -42.39 1.96
CA LYS A 122 6.71 -43.39 1.85
C LYS A 122 7.22 -44.69 2.41
N SER A 123 6.63 -45.18 3.47
CA SER A 123 6.65 -46.63 3.80
C SER A 123 5.22 -47.07 3.97
N GLY A 124 4.79 -47.96 3.07
CA GLY A 124 3.50 -48.59 3.14
C GLY A 124 3.50 -49.76 4.10
N THR A 125 2.33 -50.19 4.52
CA THR A 125 1.84 -51.56 4.54
C THR A 125 0.58 -51.71 5.39
N THR A 126 -0.52 -52.01 4.71
CA THR A 126 -1.67 -52.89 5.01
C THR A 126 -2.04 -53.24 6.47
N LYS A 127 -3.32 -53.09 6.81
CA LYS A 127 -4.39 -54.08 6.99
C LYS A 127 -5.57 -53.52 7.80
N SER A 128 -6.70 -53.52 7.11
CA SER A 128 -8.06 -53.96 7.50
C SER A 128 -8.47 -53.99 8.98
N THR A 129 -9.59 -53.39 9.35
CA THR A 129 -10.86 -54.06 9.66
C THR A 129 -11.97 -53.05 9.96
N ALA A 130 -13.16 -53.41 9.52
CA ALA A 130 -14.43 -52.71 9.61
C ALA A 130 -15.01 -52.69 11.04
N LYS A 131 -15.87 -51.67 11.30
CA LYS A 131 -17.21 -51.73 11.91
C LYS A 131 -17.70 -50.30 12.17
N LYS A 132 -18.76 -49.91 11.41
CA LYS A 132 -20.16 -49.78 11.79
C LYS A 132 -20.44 -48.96 13.07
N ASN A 133 -21.03 -47.76 12.95
CA ASN A 133 -22.43 -47.49 13.25
C ASN A 133 -22.72 -46.00 13.54
N LYS A 134 -23.77 -45.55 12.89
CA LYS A 134 -24.90 -44.73 13.36
C LYS A 134 -24.72 -43.21 13.60
N SER A 135 -25.29 -42.48 12.66
CA SER A 135 -26.02 -41.22 12.92
C SER A 135 -27.18 -41.41 13.91
N PRO A 136 -27.69 -40.35 14.57
CA PRO A 136 -28.71 -39.56 13.92
C PRO A 136 -28.70 -38.02 14.23
N ARG A 137 -28.94 -37.25 13.22
CA ARG A 137 -29.94 -36.17 12.98
C ARG A 137 -30.68 -35.62 14.20
N LYS A 138 -30.59 -34.29 14.42
CA LYS A 138 -31.72 -33.52 14.94
C LYS A 138 -31.72 -32.12 14.31
N GLU A 139 -32.89 -31.86 13.68
CA GLU A 139 -33.32 -30.60 13.08
C GLU A 139 -33.83 -29.61 14.12
N LYS A 140 -33.62 -28.31 13.79
CA LYS A 140 -34.47 -27.10 13.92
C LYS A 140 -35.13 -26.78 15.28
N PRO A 141 -35.49 -25.50 15.55
CA PRO A 141 -36.26 -24.61 14.67
C PRO A 141 -35.88 -23.12 14.62
N VAL A 142 -36.39 -22.52 13.58
CA VAL A 142 -36.57 -21.12 13.21
C VAL A 142 -37.48 -20.39 14.21
N THR A 143 -37.18 -19.15 14.58
CA THR A 143 -38.17 -18.18 15.01
C THR A 143 -37.95 -16.83 14.33
N LYS A 144 -38.98 -16.45 13.56
CA LYS A 144 -39.26 -15.12 13.04
C LYS A 144 -39.84 -14.25 14.18
N GLN A 145 -39.52 -12.96 14.19
CA GLN A 145 -40.42 -11.87 14.56
C GLN A 145 -39.75 -10.56 14.07
N SER A 146 -40.17 -9.96 13.02
CA SER A 146 -41.27 -8.99 12.79
C SER A 146 -41.04 -7.65 13.52
N ASN A 147 -40.80 -6.67 12.66
CA ASN A 147 -40.93 -5.22 12.68
C ASN A 147 -42.17 -4.69 13.45
N PRO A 148 -42.27 -3.45 13.98
CA PRO A 148 -42.66 -2.36 13.10
C PRO A 148 -42.14 -0.94 13.39
N ARG A 149 -42.01 -0.18 12.30
CA ARG A 149 -42.23 1.25 12.06
C ARG A 149 -42.72 2.13 13.24
N LYS A 150 -42.08 3.31 13.39
CA LYS A 150 -42.80 4.59 13.63
C LYS A 150 -41.97 5.80 13.13
N ARG A 151 -42.45 6.44 12.09
CA ARG A 151 -42.44 7.89 11.85
C ARG A 151 -43.69 8.45 12.58
N PRO A 152 -43.95 9.76 12.78
CA PRO A 152 -43.36 10.99 12.22
C PRO A 152 -43.38 12.23 13.15
N LYS A 153 -43.18 13.41 12.53
CA LYS A 153 -43.68 14.81 12.72
C LYS A 153 -42.65 15.81 13.21
N LYS A 154 -42.31 16.68 12.31
CA LYS A 154 -42.67 18.09 12.07
C LYS A 154 -42.94 18.92 13.33
N LYS A 155 -42.08 19.88 13.58
CA LYS A 155 -42.36 21.31 13.63
C LYS A 155 -41.08 22.06 13.36
#